data_7abdb971d625d897baa9c465ab623878
#
_entry.id   7abdb971d625d897baa9c465ab623878
#
_cell.length_a   1.000
_cell.length_b   1.000
_cell.length_c   1.000
_cell.angle_alpha   90.00
_cell.angle_beta   90.00
_cell.angle_gamma   90.00
#
_symmetry.space_group_name_H-M   'P 1'
#
loop_
_entity.id
_entity.type
_entity.pdbx_description
1 polymer ?
#
loop_
_entity_poly.entity_id
_entity_poly.type
_entity_poly.pdbx_seq_one_letter_code
_entity_poly.pdbx_strand_id
1 'polypeptide(L)'
;MPRRRPAVVASAVATLDRLSGGRVIFGAGAGGVAAEFTAFGEPDGAGDRAAMLDEGLEVVTALWSGQPVNHAGRFYRVDGVSLAPLPLQRPRVPVWIGGDSPAALRRAARWDGWVVGCDDEQGAMVVPPARIAAGAAAMARQRPAGGPRDIAVTGASAGPGDRVPGSYAEAGATWWLEHIHGRRGSQATMLERISAGPPA
;
A
#
# COMPACT_ATOMS: atom_id res chain seq x y z
N MET A 1 -5.94 7.55 -0.21
CA MET A 1 -7.35 7.53 -0.69
C MET A 1 -8.19 8.71 -0.18
N PRO A 2 -8.25 9.07 1.12
CA PRO A 2 -9.20 10.12 1.58
C PRO A 2 -9.07 11.46 0.85
N ARG A 3 -7.89 11.82 0.37
CA ARG A 3 -7.60 13.07 -0.37
C ARG A 3 -7.78 12.97 -1.89
N ARG A 4 -8.29 11.86 -2.42
CA ARG A 4 -8.46 11.64 -3.87
C ARG A 4 -9.85 11.14 -4.18
N ARG A 5 -10.46 11.68 -5.25
CA ARG A 5 -11.73 11.16 -5.75
C ARG A 5 -11.56 9.75 -6.31
N PRO A 6 -12.39 8.76 -5.93
CA PRO A 6 -12.25 7.37 -6.40
C PRO A 6 -12.20 7.21 -7.92
N ALA A 7 -13.04 7.94 -8.66
CA ALA A 7 -13.03 7.90 -10.12
C ALA A 7 -11.69 8.34 -10.74
N VAL A 8 -11.07 9.39 -10.18
CA VAL A 8 -9.76 9.87 -10.63
C VAL A 8 -8.68 8.82 -10.34
N VAL A 9 -8.72 8.21 -9.16
CA VAL A 9 -7.79 7.13 -8.80
C VAL A 9 -7.98 5.92 -9.71
N ALA A 10 -9.22 5.50 -9.94
CA ALA A 10 -9.52 4.36 -10.81
C ALA A 10 -8.98 4.56 -12.23
N SER A 11 -9.19 5.75 -12.81
CA SER A 11 -8.69 6.09 -14.14
C SER A 11 -7.16 6.18 -14.20
N ALA A 12 -6.53 6.85 -13.22
CA ALA A 12 -5.08 7.00 -13.18
C ALA A 12 -4.37 5.65 -13.04
N VAL A 13 -4.84 4.80 -12.13
CA VAL A 13 -4.26 3.46 -11.92
C VAL A 13 -4.48 2.56 -13.13
N ALA A 14 -5.66 2.59 -13.76
CA ALA A 14 -5.91 1.85 -15.00
C ALA A 14 -4.97 2.28 -16.13
N THR A 15 -4.72 3.58 -16.26
CA THR A 15 -3.77 4.12 -17.24
C THR A 15 -2.35 3.64 -16.97
N LEU A 16 -1.89 3.74 -15.72
CA LEU A 16 -0.56 3.28 -15.32
C LEU A 16 -0.39 1.77 -15.52
N ASP A 17 -1.44 1.00 -15.22
CA ASP A 17 -1.42 -0.45 -15.42
C ASP A 17 -1.24 -0.81 -16.89
N ARG A 18 -1.92 -0.12 -17.79
CA ARG A 18 -1.75 -0.28 -19.24
C ARG A 18 -0.37 0.15 -19.70
N LEU A 19 0.13 1.31 -19.27
CA LEU A 19 1.47 1.80 -19.63
C LEU A 19 2.58 0.87 -19.13
N SER A 20 2.41 0.26 -17.97
CA SER A 20 3.38 -0.67 -17.42
C SER A 20 3.29 -2.10 -17.99
N GLY A 21 2.28 -2.40 -18.83
CA GLY A 21 2.03 -3.76 -19.30
C GLY A 21 1.51 -4.69 -18.19
N GLY A 22 0.68 -4.18 -17.26
CA GLY A 22 0.05 -4.99 -16.21
C GLY A 22 0.96 -5.25 -14.99
N ARG A 23 1.85 -4.32 -14.64
CA ARG A 23 2.80 -4.46 -13.52
C ARG A 23 2.47 -3.60 -12.30
N VAL A 24 1.37 -2.85 -12.32
CA VAL A 24 1.01 -1.95 -11.21
C VAL A 24 0.55 -2.75 -10.00
N ILE A 25 1.01 -2.32 -8.83
CA ILE A 25 0.42 -2.65 -7.54
C ILE A 25 -0.06 -1.34 -6.93
N PHE A 26 -1.31 -1.28 -6.53
CA PHE A 26 -1.91 -0.06 -5.98
C PHE A 26 -1.79 -0.03 -4.46
N GLY A 27 -0.87 0.77 -3.93
CA GLY A 27 -0.75 1.02 -2.49
C GLY A 27 -1.79 2.03 -1.99
N ALA A 28 -2.53 1.68 -0.95
CA ALA A 28 -3.57 2.52 -0.38
C ALA A 28 -3.48 2.63 1.14
N GLY A 29 -3.66 3.85 1.66
CA GLY A 29 -3.64 4.14 3.10
C GLY A 29 -4.59 5.26 3.48
N ALA A 30 -4.93 5.33 4.77
CA ALA A 30 -5.82 6.36 5.33
C ALA A 30 -5.11 7.71 5.57
N GLY A 31 -3.79 7.75 5.45
CA GLY A 31 -2.96 8.89 5.85
C GLY A 31 -2.60 8.85 7.35
N GLY A 32 -1.32 9.12 7.65
CA GLY A 32 -0.79 9.04 9.01
C GLY A 32 -0.73 10.38 9.75
N VAL A 33 -0.53 11.48 9.02
CA VAL A 33 -0.25 12.79 9.59
C VAL A 33 -1.49 13.69 9.52
N ALA A 34 -2.14 13.94 10.66
CA ALA A 34 -3.36 14.75 10.71
C ALA A 34 -3.13 16.19 10.21
N ALA A 35 -1.98 16.78 10.50
CA ALA A 35 -1.63 18.13 10.06
C ALA A 35 -1.63 18.31 8.54
N GLU A 36 -1.35 17.27 7.77
CA GLU A 36 -1.44 17.31 6.31
C GLU A 36 -2.88 17.49 5.81
N PHE A 37 -3.87 17.08 6.59
CA PHE A 37 -5.30 17.24 6.27
C PHE A 37 -5.81 18.60 6.74
N THR A 38 -5.52 18.97 7.98
CA THR A 38 -5.98 20.25 8.55
C THR A 38 -5.40 21.46 7.81
N ALA A 39 -4.15 21.38 7.34
CA ALA A 39 -3.52 22.43 6.55
C ALA A 39 -4.27 22.75 5.24
N PHE A 40 -5.07 21.83 4.74
CA PHE A 40 -5.89 22.02 3.54
C PHE A 40 -7.40 22.09 3.83
N GLY A 41 -7.79 22.23 5.11
CA GLY A 41 -9.20 22.23 5.51
C GLY A 41 -9.92 20.92 5.26
N GLU A 42 -9.19 19.81 5.15
CA GLU A 42 -9.74 18.47 4.92
C GLU A 42 -10.08 17.78 6.25
N PRO A 43 -11.04 16.84 6.27
CA PRO A 43 -11.37 16.07 7.47
C PRO A 43 -10.15 15.33 8.02
N ASP A 44 -9.80 15.56 9.29
CA ASP A 44 -8.63 15.01 9.96
C ASP A 44 -8.96 13.83 10.89
N GLY A 45 -10.23 13.52 11.09
CA GLY A 45 -10.68 12.39 11.91
C GLY A 45 -10.19 11.04 11.37
N ALA A 46 -9.36 10.32 12.12
CA ALA A 46 -8.79 9.05 11.70
C ALA A 46 -9.87 8.00 11.34
N GLY A 47 -11.01 8.01 12.05
CA GLY A 47 -12.16 7.14 11.76
C GLY A 47 -12.79 7.44 10.42
N ASP A 48 -13.02 8.72 10.11
CA ASP A 48 -13.60 9.14 8.83
C ASP A 48 -12.64 8.88 7.68
N ARG A 49 -11.35 9.17 7.83
CA ARG A 49 -10.35 8.83 6.82
C ARG A 49 -10.28 7.33 6.52
N ALA A 50 -10.38 6.50 7.57
CA ALA A 50 -10.41 5.06 7.43
C ALA A 50 -11.67 4.59 6.68
N ALA A 51 -12.85 5.16 7.00
CA ALA A 51 -14.10 4.84 6.33
C ALA A 51 -14.10 5.33 4.86
N MET A 52 -13.57 6.54 4.59
CA MET A 52 -13.37 7.04 3.22
C MET A 52 -12.42 6.15 2.41
N LEU A 53 -11.38 5.58 3.05
CA LEU A 53 -10.51 4.62 2.39
C LEU A 53 -11.26 3.35 2.01
N ASP A 54 -12.01 2.77 2.94
CA ASP A 54 -12.77 1.54 2.71
C ASP A 54 -13.79 1.74 1.58
N GLU A 55 -14.64 2.75 1.69
CA GLU A 55 -15.65 3.07 0.68
C GLU A 55 -15.04 3.44 -0.69
N GLY A 56 -13.93 4.21 -0.67
CA GLY A 56 -13.22 4.59 -1.88
C GLY A 56 -12.62 3.41 -2.62
N LEU A 57 -12.09 2.41 -1.91
CA LEU A 57 -11.56 1.19 -2.52
C LEU A 57 -12.66 0.33 -3.13
N GLU A 58 -13.84 0.26 -2.52
CA GLU A 58 -15.01 -0.43 -3.09
C GLU A 58 -15.41 0.21 -4.42
N VAL A 59 -15.51 1.54 -4.48
CA VAL A 59 -15.83 2.27 -5.71
C VAL A 59 -14.75 2.08 -6.78
N VAL A 60 -13.47 2.21 -6.43
CA VAL A 60 -12.36 2.04 -7.37
C VAL A 60 -12.37 0.66 -7.99
N THR A 61 -12.50 -0.38 -7.17
CA THR A 61 -12.47 -1.77 -7.67
C THR A 61 -13.74 -2.12 -8.46
N ALA A 62 -14.89 -1.58 -8.10
CA ALA A 62 -16.10 -1.70 -8.88
C ALA A 62 -15.94 -1.07 -10.28
N LEU A 63 -15.37 0.13 -10.38
CA LEU A 63 -15.09 0.80 -11.66
C LEU A 63 -14.14 -0.02 -12.55
N TRP A 64 -13.17 -0.73 -11.97
CA TRP A 64 -12.25 -1.60 -12.73
C TRP A 64 -12.93 -2.84 -13.34
N SER A 65 -14.15 -3.16 -12.92
CA SER A 65 -14.93 -4.23 -13.57
C SER A 65 -15.39 -3.89 -14.99
N GLY A 66 -15.51 -2.60 -15.30
CA GLY A 66 -16.05 -2.11 -16.58
C GLY A 66 -17.58 -2.14 -16.66
N GLN A 67 -18.25 -2.66 -15.65
CA GLN A 67 -19.70 -2.63 -15.58
C GLN A 67 -20.20 -1.27 -15.08
N PRO A 68 -21.45 -0.88 -15.39
CA PRO A 68 -22.06 0.29 -14.78
C PRO A 68 -22.09 0.16 -13.25
N VAL A 69 -21.52 1.16 -12.58
CA VAL A 69 -21.43 1.21 -11.10
C VAL A 69 -22.51 2.14 -10.57
N ASN A 70 -23.31 1.62 -9.65
CA ASN A 70 -24.21 2.40 -8.80
C ASN A 70 -23.73 2.26 -7.35
N HIS A 71 -23.41 3.37 -6.71
CA HIS A 71 -22.94 3.41 -5.33
C HIS A 71 -23.57 4.64 -4.63
N ALA A 72 -24.16 4.42 -3.48
CA ALA A 72 -24.71 5.47 -2.63
C ALA A 72 -24.23 5.26 -1.20
N GLY A 73 -22.99 5.70 -0.93
CA GLY A 73 -22.34 5.57 0.35
C GLY A 73 -22.39 6.83 1.19
N ARG A 74 -21.64 6.81 2.30
CA ARG A 74 -21.53 7.95 3.21
C ARG A 74 -20.71 9.10 2.60
N PHE A 75 -19.67 8.77 1.84
CA PHE A 75 -18.69 9.74 1.32
C PHE A 75 -18.71 9.87 -0.19
N TYR A 76 -19.16 8.85 -0.89
CA TYR A 76 -19.13 8.82 -2.35
C TYR A 76 -20.48 8.40 -2.92
N ARG A 77 -20.81 9.00 -4.06
CA ARG A 77 -21.98 8.64 -4.87
C ARG A 77 -21.53 8.43 -6.32
N VAL A 78 -21.97 7.34 -6.92
CA VAL A 78 -21.76 7.02 -8.34
C VAL A 78 -23.12 6.55 -8.88
N ASP A 79 -23.48 7.01 -10.08
CA ASP A 79 -24.78 6.72 -10.68
C ASP A 79 -24.57 6.28 -12.14
N GLY A 80 -24.61 4.96 -12.35
CA GLY A 80 -24.57 4.34 -13.68
C GLY A 80 -23.26 4.55 -14.46
N VAL A 81 -22.12 4.81 -13.79
CA VAL A 81 -20.84 5.13 -14.45
C VAL A 81 -20.03 3.86 -14.74
N SER A 82 -19.52 3.74 -15.97
CA SER A 82 -18.54 2.73 -16.36
C SER A 82 -17.18 3.36 -16.66
N LEU A 83 -16.10 2.67 -16.32
CA LEU A 83 -14.74 3.10 -16.63
C LEU A 83 -14.26 2.51 -17.96
N ALA A 84 -13.65 3.34 -18.78
CA ALA A 84 -12.88 2.92 -19.95
C ALA A 84 -11.68 3.88 -20.17
N PRO A 85 -10.48 3.41 -20.52
CA PRO A 85 -10.11 1.99 -20.67
C PRO A 85 -9.95 1.29 -19.31
N LEU A 86 -10.14 -0.04 -19.30
CA LEU A 86 -9.93 -0.87 -18.11
C LEU A 86 -8.43 -1.13 -17.86
N PRO A 87 -8.02 -1.49 -16.63
CA PRO A 87 -6.70 -2.06 -16.38
C PRO A 87 -6.46 -3.32 -17.24
N LEU A 88 -5.21 -3.72 -17.42
CA LEU A 88 -4.86 -5.00 -18.06
C LEU A 88 -4.99 -6.17 -17.10
N GLN A 89 -4.63 -5.97 -15.85
CA GLN A 89 -4.64 -7.03 -14.84
C GLN A 89 -6.05 -7.55 -14.52
N ARG A 90 -6.16 -8.87 -14.33
CA ARG A 90 -7.42 -9.56 -14.00
C ARG A 90 -7.25 -10.38 -12.71
N PRO A 91 -8.26 -10.45 -11.85
CA PRO A 91 -9.59 -9.82 -11.99
C PRO A 91 -9.57 -8.28 -11.81
N ARG A 92 -8.51 -7.72 -11.26
CA ARG A 92 -8.25 -6.28 -11.03
C ARG A 92 -6.78 -6.04 -10.72
N VAL A 93 -6.37 -4.79 -10.64
CA VAL A 93 -5.05 -4.40 -10.11
C VAL A 93 -4.94 -4.84 -8.64
N PRO A 94 -3.83 -5.47 -8.21
CA PRO A 94 -3.59 -5.81 -6.81
C PRO A 94 -3.57 -4.56 -5.92
N VAL A 95 -4.17 -4.67 -4.73
CA VAL A 95 -4.26 -3.58 -3.75
C VAL A 95 -3.48 -3.97 -2.50
N TRP A 96 -2.50 -3.15 -2.13
CA TRP A 96 -1.78 -3.27 -0.87
C TRP A 96 -2.19 -2.20 0.11
N ILE A 97 -2.39 -2.57 1.37
CA ILE A 97 -2.84 -1.65 2.42
C ILE A 97 -1.68 -1.26 3.32
N GLY A 98 -1.48 0.05 3.45
CA GLY A 98 -0.45 0.63 4.31
C GLY A 98 -0.89 0.79 5.77
N GLY A 99 0.07 0.63 6.69
CA GLY A 99 -0.07 0.85 8.12
C GLY A 99 0.04 -0.41 8.97
N ASP A 100 0.33 -0.24 10.26
CA ASP A 100 0.63 -1.31 11.21
C ASP A 100 -0.36 -1.43 12.37
N SER A 101 -1.38 -0.57 12.41
CA SER A 101 -2.42 -0.64 13.44
C SER A 101 -3.28 -1.90 13.28
N PRO A 102 -3.92 -2.39 14.36
CA PRO A 102 -4.86 -3.51 14.25
C PRO A 102 -5.97 -3.30 13.21
N ALA A 103 -6.42 -2.05 13.02
CA ALA A 103 -7.41 -1.70 12.02
C ALA A 103 -6.85 -1.80 10.59
N ALA A 104 -5.60 -1.38 10.37
CA ALA A 104 -4.91 -1.52 9.08
C ALA A 104 -4.69 -3.00 8.74
N LEU A 105 -4.27 -3.83 9.69
CA LEU A 105 -4.12 -5.27 9.52
C LEU A 105 -5.45 -5.97 9.17
N ARG A 106 -6.55 -5.60 9.85
CA ARG A 106 -7.88 -6.11 9.50
C ARG A 106 -8.29 -5.73 8.07
N ARG A 107 -7.94 -4.51 7.66
CA ARG A 107 -8.17 -4.04 6.29
C ARG A 107 -7.30 -4.81 5.30
N ALA A 108 -6.00 -4.91 5.53
CA ALA A 108 -5.07 -5.66 4.68
C ALA A 108 -5.50 -7.12 4.50
N ALA A 109 -6.09 -7.71 5.55
CA ALA A 109 -6.67 -9.04 5.47
C ALA A 109 -7.76 -9.22 4.41
N ARG A 110 -8.41 -8.17 3.93
CA ARG A 110 -9.43 -8.20 2.86
C ARG A 110 -8.87 -7.95 1.46
N TRP A 111 -7.60 -7.48 1.37
CA TRP A 111 -6.95 -7.09 0.12
C TRP A 111 -5.75 -7.98 -0.21
N ASP A 112 -4.95 -7.63 -1.20
CA ASP A 112 -3.93 -8.50 -1.79
C ASP A 112 -2.60 -8.44 -1.04
N GLY A 113 -2.34 -7.37 -0.28
CA GLY A 113 -1.10 -7.24 0.47
C GLY A 113 -1.14 -6.21 1.58
N TRP A 114 -0.07 -6.23 2.37
CA TRP A 114 0.19 -5.33 3.47
C TRP A 114 1.54 -4.64 3.26
N VAL A 115 1.57 -3.32 3.44
CA VAL A 115 2.81 -2.52 3.42
C VAL A 115 3.05 -1.92 4.78
N VAL A 116 4.24 -2.12 5.32
CA VAL A 116 4.64 -1.59 6.62
C VAL A 116 6.00 -0.91 6.55
N GLY A 117 6.07 0.33 7.09
CA GLY A 117 7.33 1.02 7.32
C GLY A 117 8.01 0.45 8.55
N CYS A 118 9.24 0.01 8.42
CA CYS A 118 9.99 -0.61 9.51
C CYS A 118 11.20 0.21 9.94
N ASP A 119 11.55 1.26 9.23
CA ASP A 119 12.63 2.18 9.55
C ASP A 119 12.11 3.56 9.96
N ASP A 120 12.94 4.29 10.69
CA ASP A 120 12.73 5.69 11.02
C ASP A 120 13.24 6.63 9.92
N GLU A 121 13.15 7.92 10.17
CA GLU A 121 13.61 8.96 9.22
C GLU A 121 15.11 8.91 8.93
N GLN A 122 15.91 8.30 9.79
CA GLN A 122 17.36 8.14 9.65
C GLN A 122 17.73 6.78 9.03
N GLY A 123 16.74 5.91 8.83
CA GLY A 123 16.92 4.57 8.27
C GLY A 123 17.29 3.51 9.33
N ALA A 124 17.14 3.81 10.62
CA ALA A 124 17.28 2.78 11.65
C ALA A 124 16.05 1.90 11.69
N MET A 125 16.23 0.59 11.68
CA MET A 125 15.10 -0.37 11.73
C MET A 125 14.48 -0.35 13.13
N VAL A 126 13.25 0.16 13.23
CA VAL A 126 12.52 0.37 14.52
C VAL A 126 11.38 -0.62 14.74
N VAL A 127 10.91 -1.29 13.67
CA VAL A 127 9.89 -2.35 13.78
C VAL A 127 10.59 -3.70 13.63
N PRO A 128 10.62 -4.55 14.67
CA PRO A 128 11.36 -5.81 14.61
C PRO A 128 10.66 -6.87 13.74
N PRO A 129 11.41 -7.85 13.18
CA PRO A 129 10.84 -8.95 12.39
C PRO A 129 9.68 -9.70 13.09
N ALA A 130 9.76 -9.87 14.40
CA ALA A 130 8.70 -10.51 15.20
C ALA A 130 7.33 -9.80 15.05
N ARG A 131 7.33 -8.48 14.84
CA ARG A 131 6.11 -7.71 14.58
C ARG A 131 5.51 -8.05 13.23
N ILE A 132 6.37 -8.32 12.22
CA ILE A 132 5.93 -8.76 10.89
C ILE A 132 5.29 -10.15 10.98
N ALA A 133 5.95 -11.09 11.67
CA ALA A 133 5.41 -12.43 11.88
C ALA A 133 4.05 -12.39 12.60
N ALA A 134 3.91 -11.55 13.63
CA ALA A 134 2.64 -11.36 14.34
C ALA A 134 1.55 -10.78 13.44
N GLY A 135 1.89 -9.80 12.58
CA GLY A 135 0.99 -9.20 11.60
C GLY A 135 0.53 -10.21 10.55
N ALA A 136 1.47 -10.97 9.99
CA ALA A 136 1.19 -12.06 9.04
C ALA A 136 0.21 -13.09 9.63
N ALA A 137 0.49 -13.55 10.85
CA ALA A 137 -0.39 -14.48 11.57
C ALA A 137 -1.78 -13.88 11.86
N ALA A 138 -1.86 -12.60 12.21
CA ALA A 138 -3.12 -11.91 12.45
C ALA A 138 -3.97 -11.81 11.17
N MET A 139 -3.36 -11.51 10.04
CA MET A 139 -4.04 -11.50 8.74
C MET A 139 -4.50 -12.90 8.32
N ALA A 140 -3.65 -13.91 8.50
CA ALA A 140 -4.00 -15.29 8.17
C ALA A 140 -5.24 -15.79 8.93
N ARG A 141 -5.38 -15.43 10.20
CA ARG A 141 -6.56 -15.81 11.02
C ARG A 141 -7.87 -15.16 10.55
N GLN A 142 -7.81 -14.06 9.84
CA GLN A 142 -8.99 -13.28 9.43
C GLN A 142 -9.46 -13.60 8.00
N ARG A 143 -8.77 -14.48 7.30
CA ARG A 143 -9.11 -14.83 5.93
C ARG A 143 -9.57 -16.30 5.84
N PRO A 144 -10.73 -16.55 5.21
CA PRO A 144 -11.06 -17.86 4.68
C PRO A 144 -9.97 -18.29 3.68
N ALA A 145 -9.69 -19.57 3.58
CA ALA A 145 -8.63 -20.16 2.75
C ALA A 145 -8.53 -19.46 1.36
N GLY A 146 -7.38 -18.93 1.05
CA GLY A 146 -7.15 -18.29 -0.24
C GLY A 146 -5.79 -17.63 -0.34
N GLY A 147 -5.03 -17.93 -1.34
CA GLY A 147 -3.81 -17.43 -1.92
C GLY A 147 -2.76 -16.69 -1.08
N PRO A 148 -1.52 -16.71 -1.52
CA PRO A 148 -0.44 -15.94 -0.90
C PRO A 148 -0.78 -14.46 -0.87
N ARG A 149 -0.27 -13.76 0.14
CA ARG A 149 -0.34 -12.32 0.23
C ARG A 149 1.02 -11.76 0.22
N ASP A 150 1.10 -10.63 -0.45
CA ASP A 150 2.30 -9.84 -0.36
C ASP A 150 2.38 -9.16 1.02
N ILE A 151 3.54 -9.26 1.63
CA ILE A 151 3.92 -8.49 2.80
C ILE A 151 5.16 -7.70 2.42
N ALA A 152 4.96 -6.42 2.18
CA ALA A 152 6.01 -5.52 1.76
C ALA A 152 6.51 -4.72 2.98
N VAL A 153 7.79 -4.86 3.25
CA VAL A 153 8.50 -4.14 4.30
C VAL A 153 9.32 -3.03 3.65
N THR A 154 9.10 -1.77 4.05
CA THR A 154 10.05 -0.71 3.75
C THR A 154 11.11 -0.68 4.82
N GLY A 155 12.36 -0.57 4.41
CA GLY A 155 13.48 -0.56 5.35
C GLY A 155 14.77 -0.09 4.71
N ALA A 156 15.80 0.00 5.53
CA ALA A 156 17.12 0.41 5.13
C ALA A 156 18.12 -0.72 5.32
N SER A 157 18.89 -1.03 4.28
CA SER A 157 19.98 -1.98 4.35
C SER A 157 21.32 -1.31 4.08
N ALA A 158 22.40 -1.94 4.55
CA ALA A 158 23.77 -1.50 4.27
C ALA A 158 24.21 -1.86 2.84
N GLY A 159 23.47 -2.68 2.14
CA GLY A 159 23.79 -3.10 0.77
C GLY A 159 23.77 -4.61 0.57
N PRO A 160 24.37 -5.09 -0.52
CA PRO A 160 24.50 -6.52 -0.79
C PRO A 160 25.20 -7.24 0.37
N GLY A 161 24.65 -8.35 0.82
CA GLY A 161 25.17 -9.13 1.93
C GLY A 161 24.69 -8.69 3.32
N ASP A 162 23.90 -7.62 3.43
CA ASP A 162 23.22 -7.28 4.68
C ASP A 162 22.16 -8.33 5.02
N ARG A 163 22.22 -8.85 6.24
CA ARG A 163 21.29 -9.91 6.71
C ARG A 163 19.94 -9.36 7.21
N VAL A 164 19.83 -8.04 7.34
CA VAL A 164 18.59 -7.42 7.83
C VAL A 164 17.39 -7.82 6.97
N PRO A 165 17.41 -7.68 5.64
CA PRO A 165 16.27 -8.08 4.80
C PRO A 165 15.91 -9.57 4.94
N GLY A 166 16.92 -10.46 5.06
CA GLY A 166 16.70 -11.89 5.28
C GLY A 166 15.94 -12.19 6.56
N SER A 167 16.20 -11.47 7.65
CA SER A 167 15.46 -11.64 8.91
C SER A 167 13.97 -11.27 8.80
N TYR A 168 13.63 -10.32 7.94
CA TYR A 168 12.24 -9.98 7.65
C TYR A 168 11.59 -10.99 6.70
N ALA A 169 12.34 -11.54 5.75
CA ALA A 169 11.86 -12.63 4.89
C ALA A 169 11.52 -13.89 5.71
N GLU A 170 12.38 -14.28 6.67
CA GLU A 170 12.10 -15.35 7.63
C GLU A 170 10.84 -15.08 8.48
N ALA A 171 10.56 -13.82 8.78
CA ALA A 171 9.35 -13.40 9.48
C ALA A 171 8.09 -13.35 8.58
N GLY A 172 8.21 -13.66 7.28
CA GLY A 172 7.10 -13.73 6.33
C GLY A 172 6.96 -12.55 5.39
N ALA A 173 7.91 -11.61 5.35
CA ALA A 173 7.94 -10.59 4.31
C ALA A 173 8.24 -11.22 2.94
N THR A 174 7.47 -10.82 1.93
CA THR A 174 7.64 -11.28 0.54
C THR A 174 8.32 -10.25 -0.34
N TRP A 175 8.34 -9.00 0.11
CA TRP A 175 8.96 -7.88 -0.57
C TRP A 175 9.79 -7.05 0.40
N TRP A 176 11.02 -6.73 -0.01
CA TRP A 176 11.85 -5.71 0.62
C TRP A 176 11.86 -4.48 -0.26
N LEU A 177 11.41 -3.35 0.27
CA LEU A 177 11.41 -2.05 -0.41
C LEU A 177 12.49 -1.18 0.21
N GLU A 178 13.64 -1.11 -0.44
CA GLU A 178 14.77 -0.31 0.04
C GLU A 178 14.41 1.17 0.10
N HIS A 179 14.54 1.77 1.26
CA HIS A 179 14.20 3.15 1.50
C HIS A 179 15.39 4.05 1.12
N ILE A 180 15.32 4.67 -0.05
CA ILE A 180 16.34 5.58 -0.58
C ILE A 180 15.84 7.01 -0.46
N HIS A 181 16.45 7.80 0.44
CA HIS A 181 16.09 9.21 0.61
C HIS A 181 17.23 10.02 1.25
N GLY A 182 17.18 11.37 1.10
CA GLY A 182 18.27 12.27 1.48
C GLY A 182 18.57 12.38 2.99
N ARG A 183 17.70 11.86 3.88
CA ARG A 183 17.98 11.83 5.33
C ARG A 183 18.92 10.70 5.72
N ARG A 184 19.11 9.69 4.87
CA ARG A 184 20.05 8.58 5.07
C ARG A 184 21.48 8.90 4.64
N GLY A 185 21.70 10.01 3.98
CA GLY A 185 23.03 10.40 3.51
C GLY A 185 22.98 11.37 2.34
N SER A 186 24.16 11.64 1.77
CA SER A 186 24.29 12.47 0.58
C SER A 186 23.68 11.81 -0.66
N GLN A 187 23.41 12.61 -1.68
CA GLN A 187 23.00 12.09 -2.98
C GLN A 187 24.00 11.04 -3.53
N ALA A 188 25.30 11.31 -3.39
CA ALA A 188 26.34 10.37 -3.82
C ALA A 188 26.23 9.02 -3.11
N THR A 189 26.06 9.03 -1.78
CA THR A 189 25.84 7.83 -0.97
C THR A 189 24.61 7.05 -1.42
N MET A 190 23.52 7.73 -1.73
CA MET A 190 22.30 7.06 -2.21
C MET A 190 22.47 6.48 -3.61
N LEU A 191 23.19 7.15 -4.50
CA LEU A 191 23.52 6.62 -5.83
C LEU A 191 24.44 5.39 -5.73
N GLU A 192 25.42 5.40 -4.86
CA GLU A 192 26.28 4.23 -4.57
C GLU A 192 25.43 3.05 -4.08
N ARG A 193 24.51 3.32 -3.14
CA ARG A 193 23.60 2.29 -2.62
C ARG A 193 22.70 1.69 -3.73
N ILE A 194 22.18 2.52 -4.63
CA ILE A 194 21.39 2.05 -5.80
C ILE A 194 22.26 1.21 -6.73
N SER A 195 23.49 1.69 -7.02
CA SER A 195 24.41 1.00 -7.94
C SER A 195 24.89 -0.34 -7.39
N ALA A 196 24.95 -0.49 -6.08
CA ALA A 196 25.30 -1.75 -5.43
C ALA A 196 24.25 -2.86 -5.61
N GLY A 197 23.04 -2.50 -6.05
CA GLY A 197 21.96 -3.44 -6.27
C GLY A 197 21.17 -3.81 -4.99
N PRO A 198 20.19 -4.72 -5.12
CA PRO A 198 19.38 -5.15 -3.99
C PRO A 198 20.23 -5.93 -2.96
N PRO A 199 19.81 -5.94 -1.69
CA PRO A 199 20.36 -6.89 -0.71
C PRO A 199 20.06 -8.32 -1.13
N ALA A 200 20.94 -9.24 -0.73
CA ALA A 200 20.83 -10.67 -1.06
C ALA A 200 19.70 -11.35 -0.28
#